data_82cb49efd36f233f55078f20c1833521
#
_entry.id   82cb49efd36f233f55078f20c1833521
#
_cell.length_a   1.000
_cell.length_b   1.000
_cell.length_c   1.000
_cell.angle_alpha   90.00
_cell.angle_beta   90.00
_cell.angle_gamma   90.00
#
_symmetry.space_group_name_H-M   'P 1'
#
loop_
_entity.id
_entity.type
_entity.pdbx_description
1 polymer ?
#
loop_
_entity_poly.entity_id
_entity_poly.type
_entity_poly.pdbx_seq_one_letter_code
_entity_poly.pdbx_strand_id
1 'polypeptide(L)'
;TIKATADKTTTVTGDKVTIKAVANGGSGKYTYKFIIHNTDTNEWYKLQDFSANSTFAWTAGKAGNREIFVDVKDATGKVVRCSAINIKTSAKNVALTVNATVSKTNTVVNDKISIKAAANGGSGVYAYKFIVHNTVTNQWYKLQDFGANSTLTWTAGSVGNREFFVDAKDAAGKVVRSKAMTVITAKNALAVTAKVNKTTAAKGDKVVISASASGGDGKYTYSYLVHNKTTNQWA
;
A
#
# COMPACT_ATOMS: atom_id res chain seq x y z
N THR A 1 26.53 -37.77 27.70
CA THR A 1 26.71 -36.34 27.41
C THR A 1 25.99 -35.96 26.14
N ILE A 2 25.64 -34.67 25.99
CA ILE A 2 25.10 -34.10 24.77
C ILE A 2 25.84 -32.79 24.44
N LYS A 3 26.14 -32.56 23.16
CA LYS A 3 26.57 -31.29 22.60
C LYS A 3 25.58 -30.89 21.51
N ALA A 4 25.09 -29.66 21.56
CA ALA A 4 24.27 -29.12 20.52
C ALA A 4 24.89 -27.81 19.98
N THR A 5 24.69 -27.53 18.68
CA THR A 5 25.23 -26.36 17.98
C THR A 5 24.19 -25.85 17.02
N ALA A 6 24.19 -24.55 16.76
CA ALA A 6 23.45 -23.91 15.68
C ALA A 6 24.45 -23.54 14.56
N ASP A 7 23.95 -23.53 13.31
CA ASP A 7 24.76 -23.10 12.15
C ASP A 7 25.03 -21.58 12.19
N LYS A 8 24.20 -20.80 12.91
CA LYS A 8 24.37 -19.37 13.17
C LYS A 8 23.71 -18.97 14.49
N THR A 9 24.29 -17.98 15.17
CA THR A 9 23.81 -17.42 16.45
C THR A 9 23.19 -16.04 16.28
N THR A 10 23.32 -15.46 15.10
CA THR A 10 22.61 -14.22 14.68
C THR A 10 21.85 -14.50 13.40
N THR A 11 20.63 -13.98 13.32
CA THR A 11 19.73 -14.23 12.18
C THR A 11 18.74 -13.07 12.00
N VAL A 12 17.97 -13.07 10.94
CA VAL A 12 16.85 -12.13 10.73
C VAL A 12 15.51 -12.86 10.68
N THR A 13 14.45 -12.15 10.96
CA THR A 13 13.08 -12.69 10.88
C THR A 13 12.81 -13.36 9.52
N GLY A 14 12.31 -14.57 9.55
CA GLY A 14 12.02 -15.41 8.38
C GLY A 14 13.15 -16.36 7.97
N ASP A 15 14.37 -16.17 8.47
CA ASP A 15 15.49 -17.07 8.18
C ASP A 15 15.36 -18.40 8.93
N LYS A 16 15.93 -19.44 8.35
CA LYS A 16 16.08 -20.74 9.02
C LYS A 16 17.42 -20.81 9.74
N VAL A 17 17.40 -21.37 10.95
CA VAL A 17 18.56 -21.71 11.76
C VAL A 17 18.52 -23.22 11.98
N THR A 18 19.60 -23.91 11.64
CA THR A 18 19.71 -25.35 11.80
C THR A 18 20.43 -25.68 13.11
N ILE A 19 19.75 -26.41 14.00
CA ILE A 19 20.29 -26.89 15.26
C ILE A 19 20.63 -28.36 15.09
N LYS A 20 21.86 -28.74 15.43
CA LYS A 20 22.36 -30.11 15.37
C LYS A 20 22.83 -30.54 16.74
N ALA A 21 22.39 -31.71 17.17
CA ALA A 21 22.79 -32.33 18.43
C ALA A 21 23.58 -33.63 18.20
N VAL A 22 24.54 -33.87 19.06
CA VAL A 22 25.34 -35.12 19.11
C VAL A 22 25.37 -35.61 20.55
N ALA A 23 24.90 -36.83 20.75
CA ALA A 23 24.94 -37.52 22.05
C ALA A 23 26.09 -38.53 22.09
N ASN A 24 26.64 -38.71 23.27
CA ASN A 24 27.73 -39.71 23.51
C ASN A 24 27.57 -40.35 24.90
N GLY A 25 27.86 -41.67 24.97
CA GLY A 25 27.75 -42.50 26.19
C GLY A 25 26.29 -42.92 26.47
N GLY A 26 26.05 -43.52 27.64
CA GLY A 26 24.78 -44.16 27.98
C GLY A 26 24.55 -45.45 27.22
N SER A 27 23.28 -45.80 26.92
CA SER A 27 22.90 -47.07 26.28
C SER A 27 22.98 -47.08 24.74
N GLY A 28 23.43 -45.99 24.13
CA GLY A 28 23.75 -45.91 22.69
C GLY A 28 22.58 -45.66 21.74
N LYS A 29 21.32 -45.77 22.15
CA LYS A 29 20.15 -45.40 21.35
C LYS A 29 19.57 -44.10 21.89
N TYR A 30 19.45 -43.08 21.02
CA TYR A 30 19.07 -41.73 21.46
C TYR A 30 17.84 -41.23 20.75
N THR A 31 17.02 -40.47 21.50
CA THR A 31 15.98 -39.62 20.98
C THR A 31 16.19 -38.18 21.46
N TYR A 32 15.84 -37.21 20.63
CA TYR A 32 16.12 -35.77 20.82
C TYR A 32 14.84 -34.99 20.90
N LYS A 33 14.73 -34.05 21.86
CA LYS A 33 13.67 -33.10 22.02
C LYS A 33 14.24 -31.69 21.91
N PHE A 34 13.69 -30.86 21.05
CA PHE A 34 14.12 -29.48 20.86
C PHE A 34 13.12 -28.51 21.52
N ILE A 35 13.66 -27.58 22.28
CA ILE A 35 12.92 -26.62 23.09
C ILE A 35 13.49 -25.24 22.84
N ILE A 36 12.64 -24.22 22.79
CA ILE A 36 13.05 -22.82 22.68
C ILE A 36 12.46 -22.01 23.83
N HIS A 37 13.30 -21.18 24.42
CA HIS A 37 12.95 -20.19 25.43
C HIS A 37 13.03 -18.79 24.79
N ASN A 38 11.94 -18.05 24.85
CA ASN A 38 11.91 -16.64 24.51
C ASN A 38 12.32 -15.83 25.73
N THR A 39 13.55 -15.33 25.79
CA THR A 39 14.07 -14.61 26.96
C THR A 39 13.45 -13.24 27.15
N ASP A 40 12.85 -12.65 26.06
CA ASP A 40 12.19 -11.33 26.15
C ASP A 40 10.80 -11.42 26.82
N THR A 41 10.10 -12.57 26.66
CA THR A 41 8.75 -12.79 27.23
C THR A 41 8.70 -13.85 28.30
N ASN A 42 9.85 -14.53 28.57
CA ASN A 42 9.99 -15.68 29.48
C ASN A 42 9.06 -16.88 29.15
N GLU A 43 8.75 -17.07 27.87
CA GLU A 43 7.89 -18.16 27.38
C GLU A 43 8.70 -19.32 26.80
N TRP A 44 8.23 -20.52 27.08
CA TRP A 44 8.87 -21.77 26.65
C TRP A 44 8.01 -22.50 25.63
N TYR A 45 8.60 -22.93 24.53
CA TYR A 45 7.90 -23.68 23.48
C TYR A 45 8.66 -24.96 23.14
N LYS A 46 7.92 -26.05 22.94
CA LYS A 46 8.42 -27.29 22.40
C LYS A 46 8.46 -27.18 20.86
N LEU A 47 9.64 -27.29 20.26
CA LEU A 47 9.82 -27.29 18.80
C LEU A 47 9.64 -28.69 18.21
N GLN A 48 10.17 -29.72 18.90
CA GLN A 48 10.06 -31.12 18.54
C GLN A 48 10.02 -31.97 19.82
N ASP A 49 9.16 -32.99 19.85
CA ASP A 49 9.20 -33.98 20.93
C ASP A 49 10.27 -35.04 20.66
N PHE A 50 10.53 -35.93 21.65
CA PHE A 50 11.52 -36.96 21.51
C PHE A 50 11.37 -37.80 20.25
N SER A 51 12.34 -37.73 19.36
CA SER A 51 12.41 -38.47 18.11
C SER A 51 13.85 -38.79 17.77
N ALA A 52 14.08 -39.73 16.84
CA ALA A 52 15.42 -40.07 16.38
C ALA A 52 16.14 -38.92 15.62
N ASN A 53 15.40 -37.87 15.22
CA ASN A 53 15.99 -36.75 14.51
C ASN A 53 16.88 -35.92 15.43
N SER A 54 18.16 -35.92 15.17
CA SER A 54 19.17 -35.13 15.90
C SER A 54 19.38 -33.73 15.35
N THR A 55 18.63 -33.35 14.32
CA THR A 55 18.70 -32.03 13.64
C THR A 55 17.32 -31.43 13.52
N PHE A 56 17.19 -30.14 13.81
CA PHE A 56 15.98 -29.38 13.69
C PHE A 56 16.23 -28.04 13.00
N ALA A 57 15.40 -27.69 12.01
CA ALA A 57 15.43 -26.39 11.34
C ALA A 57 14.35 -25.49 11.95
N TRP A 58 14.77 -24.50 12.73
CA TRP A 58 13.90 -23.48 13.31
C TRP A 58 13.81 -22.27 12.39
N THR A 59 12.60 -21.78 12.14
CA THR A 59 12.39 -20.52 11.41
C THR A 59 12.28 -19.38 12.42
N ALA A 60 13.17 -18.40 12.32
CA ALA A 60 13.20 -17.24 13.20
C ALA A 60 11.94 -16.39 13.00
N GLY A 61 11.12 -16.30 14.03
CA GLY A 61 9.87 -15.52 14.04
C GLY A 61 10.12 -14.03 14.25
N LYS A 62 9.63 -13.46 15.36
CA LYS A 62 9.86 -12.06 15.73
C LYS A 62 11.31 -11.80 16.16
N ALA A 63 11.79 -10.56 15.94
CA ALA A 63 13.06 -10.09 16.48
C ALA A 63 13.09 -10.26 18.02
N GLY A 64 14.27 -10.49 18.55
CA GLY A 64 14.50 -10.71 19.99
C GLY A 64 15.51 -11.80 20.26
N ASN A 65 15.71 -12.12 21.53
CA ASN A 65 16.67 -13.11 22.01
C ASN A 65 15.99 -14.45 22.29
N ARG A 66 16.64 -15.53 21.93
CA ARG A 66 16.17 -16.91 22.11
C ARG A 66 17.27 -17.78 22.64
N GLU A 67 16.90 -18.69 23.53
CA GLU A 67 17.76 -19.79 23.97
C GLU A 67 17.17 -21.10 23.45
N ILE A 68 17.98 -21.89 22.77
CA ILE A 68 17.58 -23.21 22.30
C ILE A 68 18.26 -24.25 23.16
N PHE A 69 17.50 -25.25 23.62
CA PHE A 69 17.94 -26.38 24.38
C PHE A 69 17.61 -27.68 23.65
N VAL A 70 18.45 -28.66 23.77
CA VAL A 70 18.16 -30.00 23.28
C VAL A 70 18.28 -30.97 24.46
N ASP A 71 17.21 -31.72 24.70
CA ASP A 71 17.20 -32.85 25.61
C ASP A 71 17.48 -34.13 24.81
N VAL A 72 18.42 -34.95 25.25
CA VAL A 72 18.62 -36.30 24.72
C VAL A 72 18.15 -37.32 25.74
N LYS A 73 17.38 -38.31 25.27
CA LYS A 73 16.95 -39.45 26.08
C LYS A 73 17.58 -40.75 25.50
N ASP A 74 18.20 -41.55 26.34
CA ASP A 74 18.76 -42.86 25.96
C ASP A 74 17.71 -43.99 26.11
N ALA A 75 18.08 -45.22 25.72
CA ALA A 75 17.18 -46.38 25.78
C ALA A 75 16.78 -46.78 27.22
N THR A 76 17.52 -46.38 28.24
CA THR A 76 17.16 -46.58 29.65
C THR A 76 16.18 -45.54 30.17
N GLY A 77 15.82 -44.54 29.35
CA GLY A 77 14.93 -43.42 29.71
C GLY A 77 15.67 -42.26 30.39
N LYS A 78 16.99 -42.33 30.57
CA LYS A 78 17.77 -41.22 31.15
C LYS A 78 17.81 -40.01 30.20
N VAL A 79 17.51 -38.84 30.74
CA VAL A 79 17.48 -37.59 29.98
C VAL A 79 18.62 -36.66 30.43
N VAL A 80 19.30 -36.05 29.46
CA VAL A 80 20.35 -35.04 29.68
C VAL A 80 20.08 -33.85 28.75
N ARG A 81 20.19 -32.62 29.28
CA ARG A 81 20.03 -31.37 28.55
C ARG A 81 21.37 -30.76 28.18
N CYS A 82 21.49 -30.18 26.97
CA CYS A 82 22.65 -29.39 26.57
C CYS A 82 22.66 -28.01 27.25
N SER A 83 23.81 -27.32 27.21
CA SER A 83 23.85 -25.87 27.52
C SER A 83 23.03 -25.06 26.53
N ALA A 84 22.56 -23.91 26.97
CA ALA A 84 21.79 -22.99 26.14
C ALA A 84 22.58 -22.59 24.89
N ILE A 85 21.89 -22.58 23.73
CA ILE A 85 22.36 -21.99 22.49
C ILE A 85 21.66 -20.66 22.32
N ASN A 86 22.37 -19.56 22.54
CA ASN A 86 21.84 -18.21 22.43
C ASN A 86 21.74 -17.78 20.96
N ILE A 87 20.57 -17.38 20.51
CA ILE A 87 20.31 -16.88 19.15
C ILE A 87 19.65 -15.51 19.23
N LYS A 88 20.25 -14.52 18.55
CA LYS A 88 19.69 -13.18 18.39
C LYS A 88 19.04 -13.05 17.02
N THR A 89 17.75 -12.78 17.01
CA THR A 89 16.98 -12.49 15.79
C THR A 89 16.80 -10.99 15.66
N SER A 90 17.20 -10.42 14.54
CA SER A 90 16.91 -9.02 14.16
C SER A 90 15.71 -8.94 13.23
N ALA A 91 15.03 -7.80 13.18
CA ALA A 91 14.01 -7.58 12.18
C ALA A 91 14.65 -7.59 10.76
N LYS A 92 13.94 -8.16 9.79
CA LYS A 92 14.41 -8.14 8.41
C LYS A 92 14.33 -6.69 7.90
N ASN A 93 15.47 -6.14 7.49
CA ASN A 93 15.53 -4.80 6.93
C ASN A 93 15.04 -4.84 5.48
N VAL A 94 13.74 -4.62 5.28
CA VAL A 94 13.12 -4.43 3.95
C VAL A 94 13.12 -2.93 3.67
N ALA A 95 13.68 -2.51 2.53
CA ALA A 95 13.68 -1.10 2.15
C ALA A 95 12.25 -0.54 2.10
N LEU A 96 12.04 0.66 2.68
CA LEU A 96 10.77 1.35 2.53
C LEU A 96 10.55 1.71 1.07
N THR A 97 9.39 1.37 0.53
CA THR A 97 8.92 1.69 -0.81
C THR A 97 7.51 2.25 -0.76
N VAL A 98 7.11 3.04 -1.76
CA VAL A 98 5.73 3.50 -1.94
C VAL A 98 5.33 3.40 -3.40
N ASN A 99 4.18 2.78 -3.66
CA ASN A 99 3.49 2.80 -4.94
C ASN A 99 2.24 3.67 -4.81
N ALA A 100 1.97 4.48 -5.83
CA ALA A 100 0.76 5.30 -5.89
C ALA A 100 0.13 5.22 -7.27
N THR A 101 -1.20 5.40 -7.33
CA THR A 101 -2.01 5.35 -8.54
C THR A 101 -3.07 6.45 -8.51
N VAL A 102 -3.48 6.90 -9.70
CA VAL A 102 -4.64 7.79 -9.89
C VAL A 102 -5.76 7.03 -10.59
N SER A 103 -7.01 7.35 -10.29
CA SER A 103 -8.17 6.66 -10.88
C SER A 103 -8.37 6.98 -12.36
N LYS A 104 -7.91 8.13 -12.84
CA LYS A 104 -7.93 8.56 -14.26
C LYS A 104 -6.75 9.47 -14.53
N THR A 105 -6.19 9.38 -15.73
CA THR A 105 -5.10 10.24 -16.24
C THR A 105 -5.59 11.37 -17.12
N ASN A 106 -6.81 11.26 -17.67
CA ASN A 106 -7.48 12.30 -18.44
C ASN A 106 -8.78 12.68 -17.72
N THR A 107 -8.98 13.98 -17.53
CA THR A 107 -10.11 14.55 -16.79
C THR A 107 -10.61 15.80 -17.51
N VAL A 108 -11.80 16.28 -17.13
CA VAL A 108 -12.28 17.61 -17.45
C VAL A 108 -12.43 18.44 -16.18
N VAL A 109 -12.58 19.74 -16.32
CA VAL A 109 -12.77 20.63 -15.16
C VAL A 109 -13.98 20.17 -14.32
N ASN A 110 -13.82 20.17 -13.01
CA ASN A 110 -14.71 19.65 -11.96
C ASN A 110 -14.78 18.12 -11.81
N ASP A 111 -14.06 17.35 -12.62
CA ASP A 111 -13.90 15.90 -12.37
C ASP A 111 -13.20 15.65 -11.02
N LYS A 112 -13.65 14.60 -10.36
CA LYS A 112 -12.96 14.06 -9.16
C LYS A 112 -12.12 12.86 -9.53
N ILE A 113 -10.89 12.84 -9.05
CA ILE A 113 -9.99 11.68 -9.12
C ILE A 113 -9.63 11.21 -7.72
N SER A 114 -9.45 9.91 -7.58
CA SER A 114 -8.91 9.31 -6.37
C SER A 114 -7.43 9.00 -6.59
N ILE A 115 -6.61 9.40 -5.63
CA ILE A 115 -5.18 9.07 -5.56
C ILE A 115 -5.03 8.06 -4.43
N LYS A 116 -4.47 6.87 -4.72
CA LYS A 116 -4.27 5.80 -3.74
C LYS A 116 -2.80 5.49 -3.62
N ALA A 117 -2.32 5.27 -2.41
CA ALA A 117 -0.95 4.89 -2.12
C ALA A 117 -0.88 3.62 -1.28
N ALA A 118 0.18 2.84 -1.47
CA ALA A 118 0.52 1.68 -0.65
C ALA A 118 2.03 1.68 -0.40
N ALA A 119 2.42 1.69 0.86
CA ALA A 119 3.80 1.56 1.29
C ALA A 119 4.10 0.13 1.72
N ASN A 120 5.35 -0.28 1.58
CA ASN A 120 5.85 -1.60 2.00
C ASN A 120 7.29 -1.49 2.50
N GLY A 121 7.68 -2.37 3.42
CA GLY A 121 9.02 -2.35 4.00
C GLY A 121 9.21 -1.31 5.11
N GLY A 122 10.44 -0.89 5.35
CA GLY A 122 10.77 -0.03 6.48
C GLY A 122 10.41 -0.64 7.82
N SER A 123 10.03 0.19 8.78
CA SER A 123 9.64 -0.24 10.15
C SER A 123 8.15 -0.56 10.30
N GLY A 124 7.36 -0.66 9.22
CA GLY A 124 5.90 -0.79 9.27
C GLY A 124 5.24 0.52 9.78
N VAL A 125 3.94 0.55 9.89
CA VAL A 125 3.11 1.72 10.24
C VAL A 125 3.49 2.96 9.41
N TYR A 126 2.60 3.34 8.50
CA TYR A 126 2.91 4.37 7.50
C TYR A 126 2.04 5.60 7.66
N ALA A 127 2.65 6.77 7.42
CA ALA A 127 1.95 8.02 7.21
C ALA A 127 2.20 8.52 5.78
N TYR A 128 1.17 9.11 5.15
CA TYR A 128 1.18 9.54 3.75
C TYR A 128 0.99 11.04 3.64
N LYS A 129 1.79 11.67 2.79
CA LYS A 129 1.68 13.07 2.40
C LYS A 129 1.41 13.15 0.91
N PHE A 130 0.38 13.89 0.50
CA PHE A 130 -0.01 14.06 -0.89
C PHE A 130 0.41 15.44 -1.40
N ILE A 131 1.03 15.45 -2.57
CA ILE A 131 1.62 16.65 -3.19
C ILE A 131 1.18 16.70 -4.65
N VAL A 132 0.90 17.89 -5.16
CA VAL A 132 0.66 18.14 -6.57
C VAL A 132 1.62 19.21 -7.09
N HIS A 133 2.19 18.96 -8.25
CA HIS A 133 2.95 19.89 -9.06
C HIS A 133 2.11 20.35 -10.25
N ASN A 134 1.87 21.64 -10.35
CA ASN A 134 1.27 22.25 -11.53
C ASN A 134 2.38 22.52 -12.55
N THR A 135 2.47 21.69 -13.58
CA THR A 135 3.56 21.80 -14.58
C THR A 135 3.43 23.01 -15.50
N VAL A 136 2.24 23.64 -15.56
CA VAL A 136 2.01 24.87 -16.35
C VAL A 136 2.59 26.10 -15.64
N THR A 137 2.37 26.21 -14.33
CA THR A 137 2.84 27.34 -13.51
C THR A 137 4.11 27.05 -12.74
N ASN A 138 4.61 25.82 -12.79
CA ASN A 138 5.74 25.31 -12.02
C ASN A 138 5.57 25.45 -10.50
N GLN A 139 4.33 25.42 -10.01
CA GLN A 139 4.02 25.57 -8.58
C GLN A 139 3.72 24.22 -7.92
N TRP A 140 4.18 24.08 -6.68
CA TRP A 140 4.00 22.89 -5.86
C TRP A 140 3.02 23.17 -4.73
N TYR A 141 2.06 22.27 -4.53
CA TYR A 141 1.08 22.39 -3.46
C TYR A 141 1.03 21.11 -2.63
N LYS A 142 0.97 21.28 -1.31
CA LYS A 142 0.67 20.21 -0.38
C LYS A 142 -0.85 20.05 -0.31
N LEU A 143 -1.36 18.87 -0.70
CA LEU A 143 -2.79 18.56 -0.63
C LEU A 143 -3.17 17.99 0.74
N GLN A 144 -2.28 17.17 1.33
CA GLN A 144 -2.41 16.60 2.65
C GLN A 144 -1.04 16.46 3.29
N ASP A 145 -0.90 16.76 4.57
CA ASP A 145 0.32 16.47 5.33
C ASP A 145 0.34 15.01 5.81
N PHE A 146 1.46 14.56 6.40
CA PHE A 146 1.61 13.19 6.85
C PHE A 146 0.47 12.78 7.80
N GLY A 147 -0.31 11.79 7.39
CA GLY A 147 -1.42 11.20 8.12
C GLY A 147 -1.63 9.74 7.72
N ALA A 148 -2.49 9.02 8.44
CA ALA A 148 -2.76 7.61 8.20
C ALA A 148 -3.55 7.33 6.92
N ASN A 149 -4.23 8.35 6.36
CA ASN A 149 -5.03 8.19 5.14
C ASN A 149 -4.14 7.94 3.92
N SER A 150 -4.26 6.76 3.33
CA SER A 150 -3.56 6.34 2.11
C SER A 150 -4.30 6.68 0.81
N THR A 151 -5.45 7.36 0.91
CA THR A 151 -6.28 7.74 -0.23
C THR A 151 -6.71 9.20 -0.09
N LEU A 152 -6.62 9.95 -1.20
CA LEU A 152 -7.05 11.35 -1.31
C LEU A 152 -7.93 11.51 -2.53
N THR A 153 -9.01 12.29 -2.41
CA THR A 153 -9.81 12.75 -3.57
C THR A 153 -9.41 14.17 -3.93
N TRP A 154 -9.06 14.40 -5.20
CA TRP A 154 -8.75 15.71 -5.74
C TRP A 154 -9.75 16.10 -6.83
N THR A 155 -10.14 17.37 -6.89
CA THR A 155 -11.03 17.92 -7.91
C THR A 155 -10.23 18.74 -8.91
N ALA A 156 -10.39 18.47 -10.20
CA ALA A 156 -9.74 19.18 -11.28
C ALA A 156 -10.31 20.60 -11.42
N GLY A 157 -9.64 21.59 -10.83
CA GLY A 157 -10.13 22.98 -10.77
C GLY A 157 -9.87 23.80 -12.03
N SER A 158 -8.86 23.44 -12.84
CA SER A 158 -8.46 24.19 -14.03
C SER A 158 -7.76 23.30 -15.05
N VAL A 159 -7.83 23.73 -16.32
CA VAL A 159 -7.15 23.09 -17.45
C VAL A 159 -5.65 23.03 -17.23
N GLY A 160 -5.01 22.00 -17.78
CA GLY A 160 -3.56 21.82 -17.79
C GLY A 160 -3.11 20.51 -17.14
N ASN A 161 -1.81 20.31 -17.10
CA ASN A 161 -1.20 19.10 -16.61
C ASN A 161 -0.82 19.23 -15.13
N ARG A 162 -1.03 18.18 -14.38
CA ARG A 162 -0.67 18.05 -12.96
C ARG A 162 0.09 16.75 -12.75
N GLU A 163 1.15 16.81 -11.98
CA GLU A 163 1.88 15.64 -11.50
C GLU A 163 1.59 15.45 -10.02
N PHE A 164 1.13 14.26 -9.66
CA PHE A 164 0.87 13.90 -8.27
C PHE A 164 1.98 13.03 -7.75
N PHE A 165 2.35 13.25 -6.48
CA PHE A 165 3.33 12.48 -5.75
C PHE A 165 2.77 12.12 -4.38
N VAL A 166 3.18 10.97 -3.87
CA VAL A 166 2.90 10.59 -2.49
C VAL A 166 4.21 10.28 -1.79
N ASP A 167 4.47 10.97 -0.69
CA ASP A 167 5.53 10.62 0.24
C ASP A 167 4.97 9.68 1.30
N ALA A 168 5.62 8.53 1.51
CA ALA A 168 5.34 7.64 2.63
C ALA A 168 6.45 7.75 3.67
N LYS A 169 6.05 7.91 4.94
CA LYS A 169 6.94 7.95 6.10
C LYS A 169 6.65 6.74 6.98
N ASP A 170 7.69 5.99 7.37
CA ASP A 170 7.56 4.87 8.30
C ASP A 170 7.68 5.28 9.77
N ALA A 171 7.46 4.34 10.70
CA ALA A 171 7.55 4.60 12.13
C ALA A 171 8.95 5.02 12.61
N ALA A 172 10.01 4.69 11.87
CA ALA A 172 11.38 5.14 12.14
C ALA A 172 11.66 6.55 11.58
N GLY A 173 10.68 7.19 10.92
CA GLY A 173 10.80 8.52 10.33
C GLY A 173 11.42 8.54 8.93
N LYS A 174 11.75 7.39 8.34
CA LYS A 174 12.27 7.32 6.98
C LYS A 174 11.17 7.68 5.98
N VAL A 175 11.52 8.50 4.97
CA VAL A 175 10.59 8.98 3.95
C VAL A 175 11.05 8.52 2.57
N VAL A 176 10.09 8.06 1.74
CA VAL A 176 10.29 7.76 0.32
C VAL A 176 9.16 8.37 -0.50
N ARG A 177 9.44 8.76 -1.74
CA ARG A 177 8.48 9.36 -2.67
C ARG A 177 8.10 8.38 -3.78
N SER A 178 6.83 8.38 -4.18
CA SER A 178 6.34 7.64 -5.35
C SER A 178 6.90 8.22 -6.65
N LYS A 179 6.77 7.46 -7.74
CA LYS A 179 6.90 8.03 -9.09
C LYS A 179 5.82 9.08 -9.31
N ALA A 180 6.07 10.01 -10.23
CA ALA A 180 5.09 10.99 -10.69
C ALA A 180 3.90 10.29 -11.36
N MET A 181 2.69 10.79 -11.08
CA MET A 181 1.44 10.38 -11.73
C MET A 181 0.86 11.58 -12.46
N THR A 182 0.94 11.59 -13.78
CA THR A 182 0.46 12.72 -14.59
C THR A 182 -1.03 12.61 -14.83
N VAL A 183 -1.74 13.73 -14.61
CA VAL A 183 -3.16 13.91 -14.93
C VAL A 183 -3.31 15.13 -15.81
N ILE A 184 -3.99 14.96 -16.95
CA ILE A 184 -4.29 16.00 -17.92
C ILE A 184 -5.75 16.42 -17.73
N THR A 185 -5.97 17.71 -17.47
CA THR A 185 -7.33 18.27 -17.37
C THR A 185 -7.64 19.10 -18.60
N ALA A 186 -8.66 18.71 -19.35
CA ALA A 186 -9.19 19.43 -20.50
C ALA A 186 -10.39 20.31 -20.11
N LYS A 187 -10.81 21.20 -21.02
CA LYS A 187 -12.09 21.91 -20.92
C LYS A 187 -13.24 20.92 -21.07
N ASN A 188 -14.36 21.23 -20.45
CA ASN A 188 -15.60 20.51 -20.71
C ASN A 188 -16.06 20.79 -22.16
N ALA A 189 -16.64 19.81 -22.83
CA ALA A 189 -17.20 20.01 -24.15
C ALA A 189 -18.30 21.12 -24.13
N LEU A 190 -18.30 21.98 -25.14
CA LEU A 190 -19.38 22.95 -25.30
C LEU A 190 -20.69 22.21 -25.59
N ALA A 191 -21.71 22.50 -24.82
CA ALA A 191 -23.06 21.97 -25.01
C ALA A 191 -24.09 23.12 -24.97
N VAL A 192 -25.14 22.97 -25.73
CA VAL A 192 -26.26 23.92 -25.74
C VAL A 192 -27.59 23.17 -25.59
N THR A 193 -28.49 23.72 -24.80
CA THR A 193 -29.86 23.26 -24.69
C THR A 193 -30.78 24.42 -25.02
N ALA A 194 -31.88 24.17 -25.76
CA ALA A 194 -32.88 25.18 -26.06
C ALA A 194 -34.27 24.70 -25.62
N LYS A 195 -35.11 25.60 -25.19
CA LYS A 195 -36.47 25.36 -24.77
C LYS A 195 -37.39 26.43 -25.39
N VAL A 196 -38.62 26.07 -25.70
CA VAL A 196 -39.71 27.00 -26.05
C VAL A 196 -40.74 27.00 -24.93
N ASN A 197 -41.36 28.15 -24.69
CA ASN A 197 -42.41 28.30 -23.68
C ASN A 197 -43.73 27.61 -24.08
N LYS A 198 -43.98 27.38 -25.38
CA LYS A 198 -45.13 26.66 -25.92
C LYS A 198 -44.78 26.01 -27.27
N THR A 199 -45.28 24.80 -27.52
CA THR A 199 -45.07 24.03 -28.74
C THR A 199 -46.14 24.19 -29.79
N THR A 200 -47.26 24.80 -29.41
CA THR A 200 -48.37 25.20 -30.32
C THR A 200 -48.67 26.69 -30.14
N ALA A 201 -48.86 27.40 -31.21
CA ALA A 201 -49.14 28.82 -31.19
C ALA A 201 -50.10 29.17 -32.30
N ALA A 202 -51.06 30.10 -32.02
CA ALA A 202 -51.94 30.73 -33.01
C ALA A 202 -51.20 31.89 -33.68
N LYS A 203 -51.74 32.34 -34.82
CA LYS A 203 -51.22 33.55 -35.50
C LYS A 203 -51.31 34.78 -34.55
N GLY A 204 -50.15 35.42 -34.37
CA GLY A 204 -49.97 36.56 -33.47
C GLY A 204 -49.54 36.21 -32.05
N ASP A 205 -49.43 34.91 -31.69
CA ASP A 205 -48.92 34.50 -30.41
C ASP A 205 -47.43 34.78 -30.29
N LYS A 206 -46.99 35.21 -29.10
CA LYS A 206 -45.59 35.34 -28.75
C LYS A 206 -45.03 33.98 -28.28
N VAL A 207 -44.05 33.47 -29.00
CA VAL A 207 -43.28 32.31 -28.60
C VAL A 207 -41.92 32.78 -28.11
N VAL A 208 -41.51 32.34 -26.92
CA VAL A 208 -40.19 32.65 -26.34
C VAL A 208 -39.31 31.43 -26.45
N ILE A 209 -38.16 31.61 -27.09
CA ILE A 209 -37.09 30.60 -27.17
C ILE A 209 -36.02 31.00 -26.18
N SER A 210 -35.66 30.07 -25.28
CA SER A 210 -34.59 30.25 -24.30
C SER A 210 -33.50 29.23 -24.58
N ALA A 211 -32.24 29.64 -24.58
CA ALA A 211 -31.09 28.78 -24.72
C ALA A 211 -30.19 28.90 -23.50
N SER A 212 -29.55 27.80 -23.15
CA SER A 212 -28.51 27.70 -22.09
C SER A 212 -27.35 26.92 -22.63
N ALA A 213 -26.15 27.45 -22.47
CA ALA A 213 -24.90 26.76 -22.82
C ALA A 213 -24.12 26.40 -21.59
N SER A 214 -23.29 25.32 -21.69
CA SER A 214 -22.39 24.88 -20.68
C SER A 214 -21.08 24.34 -21.30
N GLY A 215 -19.99 24.28 -20.53
CA GLY A 215 -18.69 23.84 -21.03
C GLY A 215 -17.97 24.94 -21.83
N GLY A 216 -17.04 24.54 -22.70
CA GLY A 216 -16.20 25.47 -23.46
C GLY A 216 -15.40 26.44 -22.58
N ASP A 217 -15.39 27.72 -22.95
CA ASP A 217 -14.70 28.79 -22.23
C ASP A 217 -15.56 29.52 -21.20
N GLY A 218 -16.84 29.14 -21.08
CA GLY A 218 -17.79 29.76 -20.15
C GLY A 218 -18.33 31.15 -20.61
N LYS A 219 -17.89 31.63 -21.77
CA LYS A 219 -18.41 32.82 -22.43
C LYS A 219 -19.22 32.43 -23.66
N TYR A 220 -20.51 32.82 -23.72
CA TYR A 220 -21.38 32.33 -24.74
C TYR A 220 -22.06 33.49 -25.50
N THR A 221 -22.13 33.32 -26.82
CA THR A 221 -23.01 34.11 -27.68
C THR A 221 -24.00 33.17 -28.34
N TYR A 222 -25.21 33.59 -28.52
CA TYR A 222 -26.29 32.76 -29.05
C TYR A 222 -26.79 33.33 -30.39
N SER A 223 -26.98 32.42 -31.35
CA SER A 223 -27.73 32.71 -32.58
C SER A 223 -28.94 31.79 -32.63
N TYR A 224 -30.07 32.32 -33.01
CA TYR A 224 -31.34 31.62 -33.12
C TYR A 224 -31.73 31.52 -34.58
N LEU A 225 -32.04 30.33 -35.03
CA LEU A 225 -32.50 30.06 -36.41
C LEU A 225 -33.87 29.41 -36.34
N VAL A 226 -34.77 29.87 -37.17
CA VAL A 226 -36.12 29.31 -37.33
C VAL A 226 -36.27 28.74 -38.72
N HIS A 227 -36.61 27.44 -38.77
CA HIS A 227 -36.87 26.72 -40.03
C HIS A 227 -38.38 26.62 -40.26
N ASN A 228 -38.86 27.24 -41.32
CA ASN A 228 -40.24 27.04 -41.79
C ASN A 228 -40.29 25.78 -42.64
N LYS A 229 -40.86 24.70 -42.08
CA LYS A 229 -40.93 23.39 -42.77
C LYS A 229 -41.84 23.37 -43.97
N THR A 230 -42.83 24.30 -44.08
CA THR A 230 -43.73 24.37 -45.20
C THR A 230 -43.09 25.05 -46.41
N THR A 231 -42.34 26.14 -46.20
CA THR A 231 -41.67 26.88 -47.25
C THR A 231 -40.20 26.51 -47.46
N ASN A 232 -39.69 25.67 -46.56
CA ASN A 232 -38.26 25.27 -46.48
C ASN A 232 -37.29 26.46 -46.34
N GLN A 233 -37.76 27.56 -45.74
CA GLN A 233 -36.99 28.78 -45.53
C GLN A 233 -36.44 28.84 -44.08
N TRP A 234 -35.26 29.44 -43.92
CA TRP A 234 -34.60 29.72 -42.65
C TRP A 234 -34.58 31.23 -42.41
N ALA A 235 -34.82 31.64 -41.16
CA ALA A 235 -34.74 33.00 -40.68
C ALA A 235 -33.88 33.09 -39.42
#